data_72b5d08fa9db90685fcde6f2838c4773
#
_entry.id   72b5d08fa9db90685fcde6f2838c4773
#
_cell.length_a   1.000
_cell.length_b   1.000
_cell.length_c   1.000
_cell.angle_alpha   90.00
_cell.angle_beta   90.00
_cell.angle_gamma   90.00
#
_symmetry.space_group_name_H-M   'P 1'
#
loop_
_entity.id
_entity.type
_entity.pdbx_description
1 polymer ?
#
loop_
_entity_poly.entity_id
_entity_poly.type
_entity_poly.pdbx_seq_one_letter_code
_entity_poly.pdbx_strand_id
1 'polypeptide(L)'
;FNIESLAVGQTEIAGISRITIVDAVEDLPLEQVTKQLNKLVNVLKIVELEPESAVARELVLVKVKADQDQRAQVLQIAEVFRAKVVDVALETVTMEVTGSRDKTEALLKLLEPFGIKELAQSGIVAIGRGPRSISDRSLRPAERSA
;
A
#
# COMPACT_ATOMS: atom_id res chain seq x y z
N PHE A 1 10.49 7.23 -14.25
CA PHE A 1 9.12 6.71 -14.16
C PHE A 1 8.45 7.12 -12.86
N ASN A 2 7.15 7.07 -12.86
CA ASN A 2 6.37 7.59 -11.75
C ASN A 2 5.94 6.46 -10.82
N ILE A 3 6.58 6.37 -9.66
CA ILE A 3 6.25 5.36 -8.65
C ILE A 3 5.13 5.89 -7.77
N GLU A 4 3.99 5.19 -7.76
CA GLU A 4 2.85 5.55 -6.92
C GLU A 4 3.00 5.02 -5.49
N SER A 5 3.67 3.88 -5.33
CA SER A 5 3.83 3.25 -4.02
C SER A 5 5.07 2.39 -4.01
N LEU A 6 5.79 2.43 -2.91
CA LEU A 6 6.97 1.61 -2.67
C LEU A 6 6.93 1.08 -1.25
N ALA A 7 7.06 -0.22 -1.10
CA ALA A 7 7.14 -0.86 0.21
C ALA A 7 8.26 -1.89 0.19
N VAL A 8 9.05 -1.91 1.26
CA VAL A 8 10.17 -2.84 1.41
C VAL A 8 10.02 -3.56 2.75
N GLY A 9 10.19 -4.87 2.73
CA GLY A 9 10.10 -5.65 3.95
C GLY A 9 10.86 -6.96 3.86
N GLN A 10 11.02 -7.58 5.00
CA GLN A 10 11.65 -8.90 5.08
C GLN A 10 10.71 -9.95 4.53
N THR A 11 11.30 -11.06 4.05
CA THR A 11 10.55 -12.22 3.60
C THR A 11 10.72 -13.36 4.58
N GLU A 12 10.05 -14.48 4.30
CA GLU A 12 10.22 -15.72 5.05
C GLU A 12 11.62 -16.32 4.90
N ILE A 13 12.40 -15.84 3.93
CA ILE A 13 13.76 -16.31 3.71
C ILE A 13 14.73 -15.28 4.30
N ALA A 14 15.58 -15.72 5.23
CA ALA A 14 16.54 -14.84 5.89
C ALA A 14 17.49 -14.20 4.86
N GLY A 15 17.70 -12.89 4.98
CA GLY A 15 18.58 -12.15 4.09
C GLY A 15 17.96 -11.72 2.77
N ILE A 16 16.70 -12.07 2.53
CA ILE A 16 16.00 -11.68 1.31
C ILE A 16 14.86 -10.73 1.66
N SER A 17 14.83 -9.60 0.99
CA SER A 17 13.78 -8.59 1.13
C SER A 17 12.87 -8.60 -0.09
N ARG A 18 11.61 -8.27 0.14
CA ARG A 18 10.64 -8.05 -0.92
C ARG A 18 10.43 -6.56 -1.10
N ILE A 19 10.48 -6.13 -2.35
CA ILE A 19 10.11 -4.76 -2.71
C ILE A 19 8.84 -4.85 -3.54
N THR A 20 7.80 -4.15 -3.08
CA THR A 20 6.54 -4.05 -3.83
C THR A 20 6.46 -2.66 -4.43
N ILE A 21 6.33 -2.59 -5.73
CA ILE A 21 6.28 -1.32 -6.45
C ILE A 21 4.96 -1.26 -7.21
N VAL A 22 4.23 -0.17 -7.01
CA VAL A 22 3.06 0.16 -7.81
C VAL A 22 3.42 1.35 -8.69
N ASP A 23 3.21 1.18 -9.98
CA ASP A 23 3.63 2.15 -10.98
C ASP A 23 2.49 2.41 -11.96
N ALA A 24 2.42 3.64 -12.45
CA ALA A 24 1.52 4.00 -13.54
C ALA A 24 2.14 3.53 -14.86
N VAL A 25 1.92 2.26 -15.19
CA VAL A 25 2.54 1.60 -16.34
C VAL A 25 2.14 2.21 -17.68
N GLU A 26 1.12 3.07 -17.70
CA GLU A 26 0.66 3.72 -18.93
C GLU A 26 1.74 4.56 -19.58
N ASP A 27 2.67 5.12 -18.80
CA ASP A 27 3.70 6.02 -19.28
C ASP A 27 5.03 5.34 -19.64
N LEU A 28 5.26 4.11 -19.13
CA LEU A 28 6.51 3.40 -19.36
C LEU A 28 6.26 1.91 -19.55
N PRO A 29 6.87 1.30 -20.58
CA PRO A 29 6.82 -0.14 -20.73
C PRO A 29 7.41 -0.84 -19.52
N LEU A 30 6.80 -1.93 -19.10
CA LEU A 30 7.27 -2.76 -17.99
C LEU A 30 8.74 -3.15 -18.15
N GLU A 31 9.16 -3.39 -19.37
CA GLU A 31 10.55 -3.73 -19.69
C GLU A 31 11.55 -2.67 -19.21
N GLN A 32 11.22 -1.39 -19.39
CA GLN A 32 12.11 -0.31 -18.96
C GLN A 32 12.20 -0.24 -17.44
N VAL A 33 11.08 -0.41 -16.75
CA VAL A 33 11.06 -0.45 -15.29
C VAL A 33 11.93 -1.60 -14.79
N THR A 34 11.76 -2.78 -15.36
CA THR A 34 12.54 -3.96 -15.01
C THR A 34 14.04 -3.74 -15.24
N LYS A 35 14.40 -3.14 -16.36
CA LYS A 35 15.81 -2.85 -16.66
C LYS A 35 16.42 -1.89 -15.66
N GLN A 36 15.69 -0.84 -15.29
CA GLN A 36 16.18 0.14 -14.33
C GLN A 36 16.37 -0.47 -12.94
N LEU A 37 15.40 -1.31 -12.52
CA LEU A 37 15.49 -1.98 -11.23
C LEU A 37 16.70 -2.93 -11.17
N ASN A 38 16.96 -3.65 -12.24
CA ASN A 38 18.09 -4.57 -12.30
C ASN A 38 19.44 -3.87 -12.23
N LYS A 39 19.48 -2.58 -12.54
CA LYS A 39 20.72 -1.78 -12.44
C LYS A 39 20.99 -1.23 -11.05
N LEU A 40 19.94 -1.04 -10.25
CA LEU A 40 20.02 -0.30 -9.00
C LEU A 40 20.30 -1.17 -7.78
N VAL A 41 19.89 -2.43 -7.80
CA VAL A 41 19.99 -3.33 -6.64
C VAL A 41 20.30 -4.74 -7.11
N ASN A 42 20.72 -5.59 -6.17
CA ASN A 42 20.92 -7.02 -6.43
C ASN A 42 19.54 -7.71 -6.48
N VAL A 43 18.95 -7.74 -7.65
CA VAL A 43 17.64 -8.30 -7.85
C VAL A 43 17.74 -9.79 -8.17
N LEU A 44 17.08 -10.63 -7.37
CA LEU A 44 17.07 -12.07 -7.57
C LEU A 44 15.95 -12.51 -8.50
N LYS A 45 14.77 -11.86 -8.38
CA LYS A 45 13.61 -12.23 -9.18
C LYS A 45 12.62 -11.07 -9.21
N ILE A 46 12.02 -10.83 -10.37
CA ILE A 46 10.97 -9.84 -10.55
C ILE A 46 9.75 -10.57 -11.10
N VAL A 47 8.60 -10.34 -10.50
CA VAL A 47 7.32 -10.89 -10.94
C VAL A 47 6.32 -9.76 -11.07
N GLU A 48 5.62 -9.70 -12.20
CA GLU A 48 4.50 -8.79 -12.36
C GLU A 48 3.24 -9.43 -11.78
N LEU A 49 2.53 -8.68 -10.95
CA LEU A 49 1.27 -9.12 -10.38
C LEU A 49 0.12 -8.39 -11.05
N GLU A 50 -0.79 -9.14 -11.65
CA GLU A 50 -2.01 -8.57 -12.18
C GLU A 50 -2.97 -8.24 -11.04
N PRO A 51 -3.62 -7.07 -11.05
CA PRO A 51 -4.48 -6.66 -9.93
C PRO A 51 -5.54 -7.69 -9.56
N GLU A 52 -6.16 -8.34 -10.54
CA GLU A 52 -7.23 -9.32 -10.28
C GLU A 52 -6.72 -10.60 -9.64
N SER A 53 -5.45 -10.95 -9.84
CA SER A 53 -4.87 -12.16 -9.29
C SER A 53 -3.94 -11.90 -8.12
N ALA A 54 -4.01 -10.73 -7.53
CA ALA A 54 -3.17 -10.34 -6.41
C ALA A 54 -4.01 -9.94 -5.21
N VAL A 55 -3.43 -10.10 -4.02
CA VAL A 55 -3.93 -9.51 -2.79
C VAL A 55 -3.01 -8.35 -2.46
N ALA A 56 -3.54 -7.14 -2.46
CA ALA A 56 -2.77 -5.93 -2.20
C ALA A 56 -3.43 -5.13 -1.07
N ARG A 57 -2.63 -4.68 -0.12
CA ARG A 57 -3.13 -3.93 1.04
C ARG A 57 -2.11 -2.87 1.44
N GLU A 58 -2.61 -1.79 2.02
CA GLU A 58 -1.75 -0.82 2.70
C GLU A 58 -2.29 -0.51 4.08
N LEU A 59 -1.42 -0.07 4.95
CA LEU A 59 -1.76 0.45 6.27
C LEU A 59 -1.70 1.97 6.23
N VAL A 60 -2.72 2.61 6.79
CA VAL A 60 -2.79 4.07 6.88
C VAL A 60 -2.99 4.46 8.33
N LEU A 61 -2.20 5.42 8.79
CA LEU A 61 -2.42 6.11 10.05
C LEU A 61 -2.80 7.54 9.70
N VAL A 62 -3.96 7.98 10.16
CA VAL A 62 -4.45 9.33 9.86
C VAL A 62 -4.93 10.01 11.12
N LYS A 63 -4.45 11.23 11.32
CA LYS A 63 -4.87 12.12 12.41
C LYS A 63 -5.77 13.18 11.83
N VAL A 64 -7.00 13.24 12.33
CA VAL A 64 -8.01 14.15 11.82
C VAL A 64 -8.51 15.08 12.92
N LYS A 65 -8.82 16.30 12.56
CA LYS A 65 -9.45 17.24 13.48
C LYS A 65 -10.85 16.72 13.84
N ALA A 66 -11.13 16.71 15.13
CA ALA A 66 -12.43 16.24 15.62
C ALA A 66 -12.67 16.90 16.97
N ASP A 67 -13.26 18.08 16.95
CA ASP A 67 -13.66 18.74 18.19
C ASP A 67 -14.86 18.01 18.78
N GLN A 68 -15.34 18.50 19.91
CA GLN A 68 -16.42 17.86 20.63
C GLN A 68 -17.70 17.70 19.77
N ASP A 69 -17.97 18.68 18.91
CA ASP A 69 -19.18 18.67 18.07
C ASP A 69 -19.06 17.73 16.86
N GLN A 70 -17.84 17.51 16.38
CA GLN A 70 -17.59 16.71 15.17
C GLN A 70 -17.17 15.29 15.46
N ARG A 71 -16.80 15.02 16.70
CA ARG A 71 -16.22 13.73 17.09
C ARG A 71 -17.11 12.55 16.74
N ALA A 72 -18.41 12.66 17.00
CA ALA A 72 -19.33 11.58 16.72
C ALA A 72 -19.36 11.22 15.23
N GLN A 73 -19.32 12.22 14.36
CA GLN A 73 -19.31 11.99 12.91
C GLN A 73 -18.02 11.31 12.46
N VAL A 74 -16.88 11.76 12.99
CA VAL A 74 -15.58 11.16 12.67
C VAL A 74 -15.54 9.70 13.11
N LEU A 75 -16.04 9.41 14.31
CA LEU A 75 -16.08 8.04 14.82
C LEU A 75 -17.01 7.15 14.01
N GLN A 76 -18.13 7.69 13.50
CA GLN A 76 -19.01 6.94 12.61
C GLN A 76 -18.33 6.59 11.29
N ILE A 77 -17.58 7.53 10.72
CA ILE A 77 -16.81 7.26 9.50
C ILE A 77 -15.79 6.15 9.75
N ALA A 78 -15.09 6.22 10.88
CA ALA A 78 -14.14 5.18 11.25
C ALA A 78 -14.81 3.80 11.30
N GLU A 79 -15.99 3.72 11.92
CA GLU A 79 -16.72 2.47 12.04
C GLU A 79 -17.13 1.90 10.69
N VAL A 80 -17.66 2.75 9.78
CA VAL A 80 -18.08 2.32 8.45
C VAL A 80 -16.94 1.68 7.67
N PHE A 81 -15.73 2.26 7.78
CA PHE A 81 -14.57 1.75 7.08
C PHE A 81 -13.80 0.70 7.88
N ARG A 82 -14.30 0.31 9.04
CA ARG A 82 -13.60 -0.63 9.94
C ARG A 82 -12.19 -0.14 10.30
N ALA A 83 -12.06 1.17 10.44
CA ALA A 83 -10.85 1.76 10.94
C ALA A 83 -10.83 1.66 12.45
N LYS A 84 -9.63 1.45 13.00
CA LYS A 84 -9.45 1.33 14.44
C LYS A 84 -9.01 2.68 14.99
N VAL A 85 -9.74 3.19 15.97
CA VAL A 85 -9.32 4.41 16.67
C VAL A 85 -8.22 4.04 17.65
N VAL A 86 -7.04 4.64 17.48
CA VAL A 86 -5.86 4.31 18.26
C VAL A 86 -5.44 5.43 19.21
N ASP A 87 -5.96 6.63 18.99
CA ASP A 87 -5.70 7.76 19.90
C ASP A 87 -6.85 8.77 19.81
N VAL A 88 -7.26 9.30 20.96
CA VAL A 88 -8.27 10.34 21.05
C VAL A 88 -7.74 11.46 21.93
N ALA A 89 -7.66 12.65 21.38
CA ALA A 89 -7.31 13.86 22.12
C ALA A 89 -8.52 14.81 22.13
N LEU A 90 -8.39 15.94 22.76
CA LEU A 90 -9.52 16.87 22.88
C LEU A 90 -10.03 17.36 21.53
N GLU A 91 -9.14 17.55 20.57
CA GLU A 91 -9.50 18.12 19.28
C GLU A 91 -9.10 17.24 18.09
N THR A 92 -8.58 16.05 18.34
CA THR A 92 -8.14 15.16 17.28
C THR A 92 -8.47 13.71 17.58
N VAL A 93 -8.64 12.95 16.50
CA VAL A 93 -8.78 11.50 16.55
C VAL A 93 -7.75 10.93 15.59
N THR A 94 -7.00 9.94 16.02
CA THR A 94 -6.07 9.21 15.16
C THR A 94 -6.62 7.81 14.94
N MET A 95 -6.65 7.39 13.69
CA MET A 95 -7.16 6.06 13.36
C MET A 95 -6.19 5.31 12.46
N GLU A 96 -6.29 4.00 12.54
CA GLU A 96 -5.52 3.04 11.77
C GLU A 96 -6.49 2.29 10.87
N VAL A 97 -6.17 2.20 9.58
CA VAL A 97 -6.99 1.43 8.65
C VAL A 97 -6.08 0.63 7.73
N THR A 98 -6.51 -0.59 7.45
CA THR A 98 -5.85 -1.46 6.49
C THR A 98 -6.85 -1.78 5.40
N GLY A 99 -6.43 -1.68 4.15
CA GLY A 99 -7.31 -2.01 3.05
C GLY A 99 -6.66 -1.82 1.69
N SER A 100 -7.48 -2.00 0.65
CA SER A 100 -7.07 -1.69 -0.71
C SER A 100 -6.93 -0.18 -0.88
N ARG A 101 -6.28 0.23 -1.96
CA ARG A 101 -6.14 1.65 -2.28
C ARG A 101 -7.50 2.33 -2.41
N ASP A 102 -8.48 1.68 -3.03
CA ASP A 102 -9.81 2.25 -3.18
C ASP A 102 -10.47 2.53 -1.83
N LYS A 103 -10.33 1.60 -0.89
CA LYS A 103 -10.89 1.77 0.44
C LYS A 103 -10.21 2.91 1.20
N THR A 104 -8.89 2.94 1.20
CA THR A 104 -8.15 3.97 1.93
C THR A 104 -8.36 5.35 1.34
N GLU A 105 -8.40 5.48 0.02
CA GLU A 105 -8.70 6.75 -0.63
C GLU A 105 -10.11 7.23 -0.32
N ALA A 106 -11.10 6.33 -0.31
CA ALA A 106 -12.47 6.68 0.03
C ALA A 106 -12.57 7.21 1.46
N LEU A 107 -11.90 6.56 2.40
CA LEU A 107 -11.86 7.02 3.78
C LEU A 107 -11.23 8.41 3.88
N LEU A 108 -10.08 8.62 3.29
CA LEU A 108 -9.38 9.89 3.36
C LEU A 108 -10.21 11.01 2.75
N LYS A 109 -10.93 10.74 1.67
CA LYS A 109 -11.79 11.71 1.03
C LYS A 109 -12.93 12.15 1.94
N LEU A 110 -13.52 11.22 2.71
CA LEU A 110 -14.57 11.56 3.66
C LEU A 110 -14.03 12.30 4.88
N LEU A 111 -12.79 12.09 5.26
CA LEU A 111 -12.17 12.76 6.40
C LEU A 111 -11.64 14.16 6.04
N GLU A 112 -11.40 14.42 4.77
CA GLU A 112 -10.83 15.68 4.30
C GLU A 112 -11.61 16.91 4.77
N PRO A 113 -12.97 16.94 4.72
CA PRO A 113 -13.72 18.11 5.19
C PRO A 113 -13.51 18.46 6.65
N PHE A 114 -13.17 17.47 7.49
CA PHE A 114 -12.90 17.72 8.91
C PHE A 114 -11.50 18.33 9.15
N GLY A 115 -10.57 18.05 8.24
CA GLY A 115 -9.21 18.51 8.31
C GLY A 115 -8.26 17.40 8.73
N ILE A 116 -7.47 16.93 7.79
CA ILE A 116 -6.43 15.94 8.06
C ILE A 116 -5.20 16.68 8.56
N LYS A 117 -4.79 16.39 9.80
CA LYS A 117 -3.61 16.99 10.39
C LYS A 117 -2.33 16.30 10.03
N GLU A 118 -2.39 14.98 9.90
CA GLU A 118 -1.20 14.19 9.60
C GLU A 118 -1.62 12.87 8.98
N LEU A 119 -0.84 12.40 8.03
CA LEU A 119 -1.10 11.17 7.31
C LEU A 119 0.21 10.41 7.14
N ALA A 120 0.19 9.13 7.49
CA ALA A 120 1.30 8.23 7.20
C ALA A 120 0.75 6.99 6.50
N GLN A 121 1.36 6.64 5.38
CA GLN A 121 0.96 5.47 4.59
C GLN A 121 2.16 4.54 4.46
N SER A 122 1.91 3.24 4.66
CA SER A 122 2.98 2.25 4.59
C SER A 122 3.50 2.00 3.17
N GLY A 123 2.70 2.35 2.17
CA GLY A 123 2.87 1.79 0.85
C GLY A 123 2.15 0.46 0.72
N ILE A 124 1.90 0.05 -0.50
CA ILE A 124 1.13 -1.16 -0.79
C ILE A 124 2.05 -2.36 -0.77
N VAL A 125 1.67 -3.40 -0.01
CA VAL A 125 2.29 -4.71 -0.10
C VAL A 125 1.34 -5.64 -0.86
N ALA A 126 1.90 -6.56 -1.64
CA ALA A 126 1.08 -7.44 -2.46
C ALA A 126 1.72 -8.81 -2.62
N ILE A 127 0.86 -9.82 -2.70
CA ILE A 127 1.25 -11.19 -3.05
C ILE A 127 0.23 -11.73 -4.05
N GLY A 128 0.64 -12.73 -4.83
CA GLY A 128 -0.28 -13.41 -5.73
C GLY A 128 -1.32 -14.23 -4.97
N ARG A 129 -2.49 -14.38 -5.55
CA ARG A 129 -3.53 -15.26 -5.00
C ARG A 129 -3.19 -16.71 -5.28
N GLY A 130 -3.72 -17.61 -4.46
CA GLY A 130 -3.57 -19.04 -4.64
C GLY A 130 -2.30 -19.60 -4.00
N PRO A 131 -1.95 -20.86 -4.30
CA PRO A 131 -0.89 -21.56 -3.59
C PRO A 131 0.53 -21.24 -4.04
N ARG A 132 0.69 -20.53 -5.15
CA ARG A 132 2.02 -20.24 -5.71
C ARG A 132 2.70 -19.10 -4.97
N SER A 133 4.03 -19.18 -4.86
CA SER A 133 4.84 -18.11 -4.30
C SER A 133 5.79 -17.53 -5.34
N ILE A 134 6.35 -16.38 -5.07
CA ILE A 134 7.33 -15.74 -5.96
C ILE A 134 8.57 -16.63 -6.18
N SER A 135 8.89 -17.48 -5.21
CA SER A 135 10.02 -18.39 -5.31
C SER A 135 9.74 -19.62 -6.19
N ASP A 136 8.48 -19.86 -6.55
CA ASP A 136 8.12 -21.01 -7.38
C ASP A 136 8.50 -20.80 -8.83
N ARG A 137 9.00 -21.85 -9.47
CA ARG A 137 9.34 -21.81 -10.90
C ARG A 137 8.11 -21.66 -11.79
N SER A 138 6.93 -22.00 -11.26
CA SER A 138 5.68 -21.91 -12.00
C SER A 138 5.18 -20.48 -12.18
N LEU A 139 5.70 -19.52 -11.39
CA LEU A 139 5.41 -18.12 -11.62
C LEU A 139 6.34 -17.60 -12.72
N ARG A 140 5.73 -16.94 -13.69
CA ARG A 140 6.49 -16.37 -14.79
C ARG A 140 7.17 -15.08 -14.32
N PRO A 141 8.50 -15.04 -14.22
CA PRO A 141 9.18 -13.80 -13.84
C PRO A 141 9.13 -12.79 -14.99
N ALA A 142 9.22 -11.52 -14.63
CA ALA A 142 9.44 -10.48 -15.61
C ALA A 142 10.81 -10.68 -16.23
N GLU A 143 10.94 -10.38 -17.54
CA GLU A 143 12.18 -10.61 -18.26
C GLU A 143 13.31 -9.74 -17.70
N ARG A 144 14.44 -10.39 -17.36
CA ARG A 144 15.63 -9.68 -16.91
C ARG A 144 16.50 -9.38 -18.11
N SER A 145 16.87 -8.12 -18.27
CA SER A 145 17.86 -7.78 -19.28
C SER A 145 19.23 -8.30 -18.84
N ALA A 146 19.87 -8.95 -19.75
CA ALA A 146 21.25 -9.41 -19.52
C ALA A 146 22.22 -8.22 -19.42
#